data_63a0064a964a10b4fa06cc0e2e7872f5
#
_entry.id   63a0064a964a10b4fa06cc0e2e7872f5
#
_cell.length_a   1.000
_cell.length_b   1.000
_cell.length_c   1.000
_cell.angle_alpha   90.00
_cell.angle_beta   90.00
_cell.angle_gamma   90.00
#
_symmetry.space_group_name_H-M   'P 1'
#
loop_
_entity.id
_entity.type
_entity.pdbx_description
1 polymer ?
#
loop_
_entity_poly.entity_id
_entity_poly.type
_entity_poly.pdbx_seq_one_letter_code
_entity_poly.pdbx_strand_id
1 'polypeptide(L)'
;MAVTVIGAGLAGCEAAFAAAQRGQDVDLWEMKPQRYTPAHHSPLFAELVCSNSLKAQRVESAAGLLKEEMARLGSLCVPIARRTSVLCHDRQHHFGARICGAR
;
A
#
# COMPACT_ATOMS: atom_id res chain seq x y z
N MET A 1 -15.10 -19.06 5.15
CA MET A 1 -14.64 -18.23 6.29
C MET A 1 -13.86 -17.04 5.72
N ALA A 2 -14.22 -15.84 6.12
CA ALA A 2 -13.53 -14.63 5.65
C ALA A 2 -12.27 -14.35 6.48
N VAL A 3 -11.24 -13.82 5.81
CA VAL A 3 -10.05 -13.27 6.47
C VAL A 3 -10.34 -11.82 6.83
N THR A 4 -10.29 -11.48 8.11
CA THR A 4 -10.49 -10.11 8.57
C THR A 4 -9.13 -9.40 8.68
N VAL A 5 -8.99 -8.28 7.99
CA VAL A 5 -7.82 -7.41 8.03
C VAL A 5 -8.23 -6.07 8.66
N ILE A 6 -7.54 -5.66 9.71
CA ILE A 6 -7.82 -4.42 10.43
C ILE A 6 -6.72 -3.40 10.12
N GLY A 7 -7.12 -2.31 9.49
CA GLY A 7 -6.24 -1.24 9.03
C GLY A 7 -5.88 -1.37 7.56
N ALA A 8 -6.19 -0.34 6.77
CA ALA A 8 -5.88 -0.27 5.34
C ALA A 8 -4.64 0.62 5.06
N GLY A 9 -3.61 0.45 5.86
CA GLY A 9 -2.27 0.97 5.59
C GLY A 9 -1.55 0.12 4.55
N LEU A 10 -0.25 0.33 4.37
CA LEU A 10 0.54 -0.44 3.41
C LEU A 10 0.47 -1.94 3.68
N ALA A 11 0.68 -2.35 4.93
CA ALA A 11 0.67 -3.76 5.31
C ALA A 11 -0.72 -4.40 5.19
N GLY A 12 -1.77 -3.70 5.62
CA GLY A 12 -3.14 -4.20 5.54
C GLY A 12 -3.62 -4.37 4.10
N CYS A 13 -3.27 -3.42 3.22
CA CYS A 13 -3.59 -3.52 1.80
C CYS A 13 -2.88 -4.71 1.14
N GLU A 14 -1.60 -4.93 1.46
CA GLU A 14 -0.86 -6.10 0.96
C GLU A 14 -1.46 -7.42 1.45
N ALA A 15 -1.79 -7.50 2.73
CA ALA A 15 -2.38 -8.71 3.33
C ALA A 15 -3.74 -9.04 2.72
N ALA A 16 -4.61 -8.02 2.61
CA ALA A 16 -5.94 -8.18 2.02
C ALA A 16 -5.85 -8.63 0.56
N PHE A 17 -4.98 -8.00 -0.22
CA PHE A 17 -4.79 -8.35 -1.61
C PHE A 17 -4.21 -9.76 -1.78
N ALA A 18 -3.21 -10.13 -0.98
CA ALA A 18 -2.61 -11.45 -1.03
C ALA A 18 -3.61 -12.58 -0.69
N ALA A 19 -4.49 -12.34 0.29
CA ALA A 19 -5.55 -13.29 0.63
C ALA A 19 -6.58 -13.40 -0.48
N ALA A 20 -7.04 -12.27 -1.01
CA ALA A 20 -8.02 -12.23 -2.10
C ALA A 20 -7.50 -12.92 -3.38
N GLN A 21 -6.23 -12.71 -3.72
CA GLN A 21 -5.61 -13.40 -4.87
C GLN A 21 -5.56 -14.92 -4.70
N ARG A 22 -5.62 -15.42 -3.48
CA ARG A 22 -5.67 -16.85 -3.18
C ARG A 22 -7.10 -17.39 -3.05
N GLY A 23 -8.08 -16.61 -3.46
CA GLY A 23 -9.48 -17.00 -3.44
C GLY A 23 -10.15 -16.95 -2.06
N GLN A 24 -9.55 -16.25 -1.12
CA GLN A 24 -10.16 -16.06 0.19
C GLN A 24 -11.09 -14.85 0.19
N ASP A 25 -12.24 -14.96 0.86
CA ASP A 25 -13.05 -13.79 1.16
C ASP A 25 -12.32 -12.91 2.17
N VAL A 26 -12.34 -11.60 1.96
CA VAL A 26 -11.61 -10.67 2.82
C VAL A 26 -12.51 -9.52 3.27
N ASP A 27 -12.56 -9.32 4.58
CA ASP A 27 -13.16 -8.16 5.21
C ASP A 27 -12.06 -7.18 5.62
N LEU A 28 -11.92 -6.06 4.91
CA LEU A 28 -10.96 -5.02 5.22
C LEU A 28 -11.63 -3.88 5.98
N TRP A 29 -11.20 -3.67 7.23
CA TRP A 29 -11.70 -2.63 8.12
C TRP A 29 -10.72 -1.47 8.19
N GLU A 30 -11.22 -0.24 7.97
CA GLU A 30 -10.43 0.99 8.04
C GLU A 30 -11.21 2.05 8.82
N MET A 31 -10.54 2.74 9.74
CA MET A 31 -11.17 3.78 10.54
C MET A 31 -11.38 5.09 9.77
N LYS A 32 -10.56 5.35 8.75
CA LYS A 32 -10.77 6.52 7.90
C LYS A 32 -11.96 6.32 6.95
N PRO A 33 -12.73 7.33 6.61
CA PRO A 33 -12.56 8.75 6.98
C PRO A 33 -13.21 9.16 8.31
N GLN A 34 -13.84 8.25 9.06
CA GLN A 34 -14.54 8.60 10.31
C GLN A 34 -13.56 9.07 11.39
N ARG A 35 -12.35 8.52 11.40
CA ARG A 35 -11.33 8.86 12.37
C ARG A 35 -9.94 8.86 11.74
N TYR A 36 -9.13 9.81 12.16
CA TYR A 36 -7.73 9.96 11.71
C TYR A 36 -6.79 9.91 12.92
N THR A 37 -5.58 9.37 12.73
CA THR A 37 -4.48 9.62 13.67
C THR A 37 -3.86 10.99 13.37
N PRO A 38 -3.03 11.56 14.29
CA PRO A 38 -2.34 12.82 14.00
C PRO A 38 -1.44 12.79 12.74
N ALA A 39 -1.00 11.61 12.33
CA ALA A 39 -0.13 11.44 11.16
C ALA A 39 -0.88 11.31 9.83
N HIS A 40 -2.18 11.00 9.86
CA HIS A 40 -2.96 10.74 8.66
C HIS A 40 -3.81 11.96 8.27
N HIS A 41 -3.85 12.26 6.97
CA HIS A 41 -4.56 13.42 6.42
C HIS A 41 -5.44 13.08 5.22
N SER A 42 -5.20 11.94 4.55
CA SER A 42 -5.95 11.51 3.38
C SER A 42 -6.97 10.42 3.73
N PRO A 43 -8.18 10.44 3.14
CA PRO A 43 -9.14 9.35 3.30
C PRO A 43 -8.77 8.07 2.54
N LEU A 44 -7.72 8.12 1.71
CA LEU A 44 -7.30 7.00 0.87
C LEU A 44 -6.54 5.93 1.67
N PHE A 45 -6.55 4.72 1.14
CA PHE A 45 -5.77 3.60 1.67
C PHE A 45 -4.26 3.79 1.42
N ALA A 46 -3.44 3.08 2.17
CA ALA A 46 -1.99 3.03 2.02
C ALA A 46 -1.33 4.42 2.01
N GLU A 47 -1.76 5.31 2.91
CA GLU A 47 -1.21 6.65 2.99
C GLU A 47 0.26 6.65 3.41
N LEU A 48 1.10 7.36 2.64
CA LEU A 48 2.52 7.53 2.94
C LEU A 48 2.71 8.68 3.94
N VAL A 49 2.86 8.37 5.21
CA VAL A 49 2.83 9.37 6.30
C VAL A 49 4.21 9.89 6.75
N CYS A 50 5.27 9.09 6.62
CA CYS A 50 6.62 9.48 7.08
C CYS A 50 7.38 10.34 6.09
N SER A 51 7.32 9.96 4.84
CA SER A 51 7.95 10.67 3.73
C SER A 51 7.21 10.29 2.46
N ASN A 52 7.24 11.15 1.47
CA ASN A 52 6.68 10.87 0.16
C ASN A 52 7.51 9.84 -0.64
N SER A 53 8.20 8.95 0.04
CA SER A 53 9.17 8.05 -0.55
C SER A 53 9.07 6.67 0.07
N LEU A 54 9.12 5.66 -0.76
CA LEU A 54 9.30 4.27 -0.33
C LEU A 54 10.78 3.88 -0.30
N LYS A 55 11.66 4.86 -0.12
CA LYS A 55 13.12 4.71 -0.05
C LYS A 55 13.74 4.21 -1.36
N ALA A 56 14.97 3.67 -1.28
CA ALA A 56 15.75 3.28 -2.45
C ALA A 56 15.08 2.21 -3.29
N GLN A 57 15.32 2.26 -4.61
CA GLN A 57 14.85 1.24 -5.56
C GLN A 57 15.96 0.28 -6.02
N ARG A 58 17.21 0.62 -5.74
CA ARG A 58 18.38 -0.18 -6.17
C ARG A 58 18.41 -1.49 -5.41
N VAL A 59 18.54 -2.60 -6.14
CA VAL A 59 18.56 -3.97 -5.58
C VAL A 59 19.74 -4.18 -4.63
N GLU A 60 20.84 -3.43 -4.79
CA GLU A 60 22.01 -3.47 -3.92
C GLU A 60 21.75 -2.88 -2.53
N SER A 61 20.68 -2.12 -2.36
CA SER A 61 20.25 -1.63 -1.05
C SER A 61 19.26 -2.59 -0.39
N ALA A 62 19.24 -2.64 0.94
CA ALA A 62 18.29 -3.50 1.67
C ALA A 62 16.85 -3.17 1.33
N ALA A 63 16.49 -1.88 1.25
CA ALA A 63 15.14 -1.44 0.92
C ALA A 63 14.74 -1.78 -0.53
N GLY A 64 15.68 -1.69 -1.47
CA GLY A 64 15.45 -2.04 -2.86
C GLY A 64 15.32 -3.55 -3.06
N LEU A 65 16.15 -4.33 -2.39
CA LEU A 65 16.08 -5.79 -2.42
C LEU A 65 14.75 -6.29 -1.86
N LEU A 66 14.31 -5.77 -0.72
CA LEU A 66 13.00 -6.12 -0.14
C LEU A 66 11.86 -5.86 -1.13
N LYS A 67 11.87 -4.71 -1.78
CA LYS A 67 10.84 -4.38 -2.78
C LYS A 67 10.86 -5.32 -3.99
N GLU A 68 12.04 -5.71 -4.43
CA GLU A 68 12.16 -6.68 -5.53
C GLU A 68 11.62 -8.06 -5.13
N GLU A 69 11.92 -8.51 -3.93
CA GLU A 69 11.37 -9.75 -3.38
C GLU A 69 9.83 -9.67 -3.27
N MET A 70 9.30 -8.57 -2.73
CA MET A 70 7.86 -8.34 -2.66
C MET A 70 7.21 -8.34 -4.04
N ALA A 71 7.81 -7.70 -5.02
CA ALA A 71 7.31 -7.68 -6.39
C ALA A 71 7.21 -9.09 -6.98
N ARG A 72 8.22 -9.92 -6.75
CA ARG A 72 8.25 -11.32 -7.21
C ARG A 72 7.23 -12.20 -6.48
N LEU A 73 6.87 -11.85 -5.25
CA LEU A 73 5.81 -12.52 -4.48
C LEU A 73 4.40 -12.05 -4.82
N GLY A 74 4.25 -11.13 -5.77
CA GLY A 74 2.93 -10.65 -6.21
C GLY A 74 2.39 -9.46 -5.42
N SER A 75 3.27 -8.60 -4.89
CA SER A 75 2.88 -7.38 -4.17
C SER A 75 1.93 -6.51 -4.99
N LEU A 76 0.92 -5.95 -4.33
CA LEU A 76 0.06 -4.89 -4.86
C LEU A 76 0.79 -3.55 -4.88
N CYS A 77 1.41 -3.18 -3.76
CA CYS A 77 1.94 -1.83 -3.55
C CYS A 77 3.18 -1.53 -4.40
N VAL A 78 4.09 -2.48 -4.56
CA VAL A 78 5.36 -2.23 -5.26
C VAL A 78 5.19 -1.90 -6.75
N PRO A 79 4.41 -2.66 -7.55
CA PRO A 79 4.17 -2.29 -8.94
C PRO A 79 3.46 -0.94 -9.08
N ILE A 80 2.50 -0.64 -8.19
CA ILE A 80 1.79 0.64 -8.19
C ILE A 80 2.74 1.78 -7.84
N ALA A 81 3.61 1.61 -6.83
CA ALA A 81 4.61 2.60 -6.48
C ALA A 81 5.58 2.90 -7.62
N ARG A 82 6.00 1.88 -8.35
CA ARG A 82 6.86 2.03 -9.53
C ARG A 82 6.18 2.83 -10.65
N ARG A 83 4.89 2.58 -10.90
CA ARG A 83 4.11 3.29 -11.94
C ARG A 83 3.74 4.73 -11.55
N THR A 84 3.59 5.00 -10.26
CA THR A 84 3.24 6.32 -9.73
C THR A 84 4.44 7.09 -9.21
N SER A 85 5.65 6.62 -9.48
CA SER A 85 6.88 7.28 -9.08
C SER A 85 7.06 8.57 -9.88
N VAL A 86 6.90 9.71 -9.20
CA VAL A 86 7.14 11.05 -9.75
C VAL A 86 8.13 11.79 -8.86
N LEU A 87 8.84 12.75 -9.45
CA LEU A 87 9.90 13.49 -8.76
C LEU A 87 9.37 14.52 -7.74
N CYS A 88 8.05 14.70 -7.57
CA CYS A 88 7.47 15.77 -6.78
C CYS A 88 6.14 15.45 -6.09
N HIS A 89 5.68 16.40 -5.32
CA HIS A 89 4.59 16.54 -4.34
C HIS A 89 3.32 15.67 -4.45
N ASP A 90 3.03 15.07 -5.57
CA ASP A 90 1.72 14.45 -5.83
C ASP A 90 1.71 12.91 -5.69
N ARG A 91 2.82 12.33 -5.28
CA ARG A 91 3.00 10.87 -5.20
C ARG A 91 1.99 10.18 -4.28
N GLN A 92 1.64 10.82 -3.18
CA GLN A 92 0.73 10.27 -2.19
C GLN A 92 -0.67 10.06 -2.74
N HIS A 93 -1.22 11.06 -3.40
CA HIS A 93 -2.57 11.01 -3.95
C HIS A 93 -2.69 9.94 -5.04
N HIS A 94 -1.77 9.92 -5.98
CA HIS A 94 -1.77 8.94 -7.06
C HIS A 94 -1.61 7.51 -6.57
N PHE A 95 -0.72 7.29 -5.61
CA PHE A 95 -0.49 5.98 -5.03
C PHE A 95 -1.73 5.47 -4.29
N GLY A 96 -2.28 6.25 -3.40
CA GLY A 96 -3.48 5.89 -2.62
C GLY A 96 -4.69 5.64 -3.52
N ALA A 97 -4.92 6.49 -4.52
CA ALA A 97 -6.03 6.32 -5.45
C ALA A 97 -5.93 5.01 -6.25
N ARG A 98 -4.71 4.62 -6.67
CA ARG A 98 -4.48 3.34 -7.35
C ARG A 98 -4.71 2.14 -6.44
N ILE A 99 -4.31 2.22 -5.18
CA ILE A 99 -4.57 1.15 -4.20
C ILE A 99 -6.07 0.99 -3.98
N CYS A 100 -6.80 2.08 -3.78
CA CYS A 100 -8.26 2.03 -3.61
C CYS A 100 -8.98 1.49 -4.85
N GLY A 101 -8.44 1.72 -6.04
CA GLY A 101 -9.01 1.25 -7.30
C GLY A 101 -8.73 -0.22 -7.63
N ALA A 102 -7.87 -0.88 -6.88
CA ALA A 102 -7.45 -2.28 -7.13
C ALA A 102 -8.38 -3.33 -6.51
N ARG A 103 -9.64 -3.01 -6.24
CA ARG A 103 -10.65 -3.89 -5.65
C ARG A 103 -11.10 -5.00 -6.60
#